data_0068cce9dc09b7bf5b1d1cebac015abd
#
_entry.id   0068cce9dc09b7bf5b1d1cebac015abd
#
_cell.length_a   1.000
_cell.length_b   1.000
_cell.length_c   1.000
_cell.angle_alpha   90.00
_cell.angle_beta   90.00
_cell.angle_gamma   90.00
#
_symmetry.space_group_name_H-M   'P 1'
#
loop_
_entity.id
_entity.type
_entity.pdbx_description
1 polymer ?
#
loop_
_entity_poly.entity_id
_entity_poly.type
_entity_poly.pdbx_seq_one_letter_code
_entity_poly.pdbx_strand_id
1 'polypeptide(L)'
;MKKILKNTITSLMVVTSLLGLILPQTFIQAEEKPLQVQFVPTNNDGSMEARAEPFSKYLSEKLGRPVKVTLATDYSTIVQAMASGQVDLGIMPPAAYVQARSLNAAQAILTSKLGAYDPETGLPIEGETSGSFKAEVLVKADSPIQNLEDLKGKKIATLSPTSASGYIYPIAEMKEKGMSIKDLTLTTVNDIPSMITSILNGQQDAMFSFQGTRVVFGQAFPDNDLMKDLRVIYLSEGDIPNDAIAVQPSMDEDLRKQIIEAFKSMADSDEGKEIMSLWGHVGYTEADESVYDTVEKYTQIAAQ
;
A
#
# COMPACT_ATOMS: atom_id res chain seq x y z
N MET A 1 45.80 94.32 7.84
CA MET A 1 45.44 95.02 6.58
C MET A 1 44.58 94.12 5.72
N LYS A 2 43.37 94.58 5.44
CA LYS A 2 42.59 94.41 4.18
C LYS A 2 42.25 92.97 3.79
N LYS A 3 41.03 92.57 3.33
CA LYS A 3 39.84 93.32 2.94
C LYS A 3 38.66 92.33 2.92
N ILE A 4 37.51 92.81 3.25
CA ILE A 4 36.21 92.24 3.13
C ILE A 4 35.87 91.97 1.64
N LEU A 5 35.28 90.81 1.29
CA LEU A 5 34.41 90.75 0.14
C LEU A 5 33.23 89.81 0.43
N LYS A 6 32.07 90.43 0.47
CA LYS A 6 30.74 89.75 0.46
C LYS A 6 30.52 89.07 -0.90
N ASN A 7 30.08 87.88 -0.90
CA ASN A 7 29.37 87.35 -2.08
C ASN A 7 28.07 86.63 -1.66
N THR A 8 27.04 87.14 -2.21
CA THR A 8 25.66 86.73 -2.17
C THR A 8 25.49 85.32 -2.75
N ILE A 9 24.96 84.39 -1.98
CA ILE A 9 24.61 83.03 -2.51
C ILE A 9 23.13 83.03 -2.81
N THR A 10 22.81 82.92 -4.12
CA THR A 10 21.48 82.73 -4.66
C THR A 10 21.04 81.26 -4.40
N SER A 11 20.00 81.09 -3.61
CA SER A 11 19.34 79.76 -3.41
C SER A 11 18.69 79.24 -4.70
N LEU A 12 19.21 78.16 -5.22
CA LEU A 12 18.59 77.41 -6.25
C LEU A 12 17.88 76.17 -5.61
N MET A 13 16.56 76.28 -5.48
CA MET A 13 15.74 75.11 -5.05
C MET A 13 15.71 74.07 -6.18
N VAL A 14 16.38 72.93 -5.94
CA VAL A 14 16.23 71.73 -6.75
C VAL A 14 15.09 70.93 -6.17
N VAL A 15 13.94 70.91 -6.85
CA VAL A 15 12.82 70.01 -6.57
C VAL A 15 13.17 68.64 -7.18
N THR A 16 13.66 67.75 -6.38
CA THR A 16 13.83 66.34 -6.77
C THR A 16 12.49 65.61 -6.64
N SER A 17 11.79 65.44 -7.75
CA SER A 17 10.65 64.56 -7.88
C SER A 17 11.10 63.11 -7.72
N LEU A 18 10.83 62.48 -6.53
CA LEU A 18 10.90 61.05 -6.35
C LEU A 18 9.78 60.37 -7.16
N LEU A 19 10.10 59.96 -8.40
CA LEU A 19 9.32 58.91 -9.06
C LEU A 19 9.66 57.59 -8.36
N GLY A 20 8.76 57.13 -7.48
CA GLY A 20 8.83 55.80 -6.93
C GLY A 20 8.58 54.78 -8.05
N LEU A 21 9.66 54.12 -8.51
CA LEU A 21 9.55 52.92 -9.30
C LEU A 21 8.91 51.82 -8.42
N ILE A 22 7.59 51.62 -8.57
CA ILE A 22 6.91 50.44 -8.08
C ILE A 22 7.35 49.29 -9.01
N LEU A 23 8.44 48.59 -8.63
CA LEU A 23 8.79 47.33 -9.24
C LEU A 23 7.69 46.35 -8.84
N PRO A 24 7.04 45.64 -9.80
CA PRO A 24 6.15 44.55 -9.44
C PRO A 24 6.97 43.53 -8.69
N GLN A 25 6.62 43.31 -7.41
CA GLN A 25 7.12 42.17 -6.66
C GLN A 25 6.48 40.94 -7.35
N THR A 26 7.19 40.34 -8.28
CA THR A 26 6.93 38.96 -8.69
C THR A 26 7.21 38.11 -7.45
N PHE A 27 6.14 37.75 -6.75
CA PHE A 27 6.20 36.64 -5.81
C PHE A 27 6.63 35.43 -6.62
N ILE A 28 7.89 35.08 -6.54
CA ILE A 28 8.36 33.74 -6.93
C ILE A 28 7.67 32.84 -5.92
N GLN A 29 6.51 32.29 -6.28
CA GLN A 29 5.89 31.23 -5.55
C GLN A 29 6.91 30.09 -5.61
N ALA A 30 7.54 29.80 -4.48
CA ALA A 30 8.44 28.66 -4.40
C ALA A 30 7.63 27.45 -4.89
N GLU A 31 8.13 26.77 -5.90
CA GLU A 31 7.47 25.60 -6.46
C GLU A 31 7.31 24.59 -5.32
N GLU A 32 6.07 24.30 -4.95
CA GLU A 32 5.76 23.45 -3.83
C GLU A 32 6.29 22.06 -4.12
N LYS A 33 7.14 21.51 -3.23
CA LYS A 33 7.71 20.18 -3.42
C LYS A 33 6.56 19.17 -3.55
N PRO A 34 6.55 18.34 -4.61
CA PRO A 34 5.50 17.34 -4.79
C PRO A 34 5.39 16.39 -3.61
N LEU A 35 4.17 16.11 -3.17
CA LEU A 35 3.89 15.04 -2.21
C LEU A 35 4.30 13.71 -2.83
N GLN A 36 5.21 12.99 -2.19
CA GLN A 36 5.71 11.71 -2.68
C GLN A 36 4.81 10.58 -2.18
N VAL A 37 4.14 9.89 -3.10
CA VAL A 37 3.26 8.77 -2.82
C VAL A 37 3.86 7.49 -3.39
N GLN A 38 3.81 6.40 -2.63
CA GLN A 38 4.30 5.12 -3.11
C GLN A 38 3.36 3.99 -2.71
N PHE A 39 3.28 2.96 -3.56
CA PHE A 39 2.61 1.70 -3.26
C PHE A 39 3.40 0.51 -3.79
N VAL A 40 3.09 -0.68 -3.27
CA VAL A 40 3.69 -1.93 -3.73
C VAL A 40 2.79 -2.54 -4.80
N PRO A 41 3.31 -2.90 -5.97
CA PRO A 41 2.51 -3.58 -6.98
C PRO A 41 2.10 -4.97 -6.50
N THR A 42 0.85 -5.35 -6.78
CA THR A 42 0.30 -6.68 -6.49
C THR A 42 0.40 -7.62 -7.68
N ASN A 43 0.73 -7.09 -8.86
CA ASN A 43 1.00 -7.83 -10.09
C ASN A 43 2.13 -7.16 -10.89
N ASN A 44 2.66 -7.87 -11.89
CA ASN A 44 3.79 -7.43 -12.72
C ASN A 44 3.40 -7.31 -14.21
N ASP A 45 2.13 -7.05 -14.51
CA ASP A 45 1.62 -6.94 -15.89
C ASP A 45 1.70 -5.52 -16.48
N GLY A 46 2.27 -4.56 -15.73
CA GLY A 46 2.38 -3.15 -16.13
C GLY A 46 1.09 -2.35 -15.97
N SER A 47 0.00 -2.97 -15.51
CA SER A 47 -1.28 -2.26 -15.35
C SER A 47 -1.22 -1.23 -14.22
N MET A 48 -0.45 -1.52 -13.18
CA MET A 48 -0.32 -0.64 -12.02
C MET A 48 0.53 0.60 -12.35
N GLU A 49 1.60 0.45 -13.14
CA GLU A 49 2.40 1.57 -13.66
C GLU A 49 1.56 2.50 -14.52
N ALA A 50 0.73 1.95 -15.42
CA ALA A 50 -0.14 2.73 -16.30
C ALA A 50 -1.17 3.58 -15.53
N ARG A 51 -1.55 3.18 -14.31
CA ARG A 51 -2.52 3.88 -13.47
C ARG A 51 -1.92 4.79 -12.40
N ALA A 52 -0.60 4.76 -12.24
CA ALA A 52 0.07 5.66 -11.30
C ALA A 52 -0.13 7.15 -11.66
N GLU A 53 -0.13 7.48 -12.95
CA GLU A 53 -0.36 8.85 -13.41
C GLU A 53 -1.80 9.34 -13.19
N PRO A 54 -2.87 8.60 -13.56
CA PRO A 54 -4.24 8.95 -13.18
C PRO A 54 -4.42 9.16 -11.67
N PHE A 55 -3.83 8.32 -10.85
CA PHE A 55 -3.87 8.47 -9.40
C PHE A 55 -3.13 9.73 -8.92
N SER A 56 -1.95 10.00 -9.49
CA SER A 56 -1.19 11.23 -9.22
C SER A 56 -2.01 12.48 -9.55
N LYS A 57 -2.68 12.49 -10.71
CA LYS A 57 -3.54 13.58 -11.15
C LYS A 57 -4.72 13.77 -10.19
N TYR A 58 -5.44 12.69 -9.89
CA TYR A 58 -6.57 12.73 -8.95
C TYR A 58 -6.18 13.35 -7.61
N LEU A 59 -5.09 12.86 -6.99
CA LEU A 59 -4.64 13.40 -5.71
C LEU A 59 -4.19 14.86 -5.84
N SER A 60 -3.50 15.23 -6.93
CA SER A 60 -3.07 16.62 -7.14
C SER A 60 -4.27 17.58 -7.22
N GLU A 61 -5.34 17.18 -7.90
CA GLU A 61 -6.58 17.98 -8.00
C GLU A 61 -7.29 18.09 -6.65
N LYS A 62 -7.38 16.99 -5.89
CA LYS A 62 -8.03 16.98 -4.58
C LYS A 62 -7.26 17.77 -3.51
N LEU A 63 -5.94 17.70 -3.54
CA LEU A 63 -5.08 18.34 -2.54
C LEU A 63 -4.63 19.75 -2.94
N GLY A 64 -4.90 20.19 -4.18
CA GLY A 64 -4.50 21.50 -4.69
C GLY A 64 -2.98 21.71 -4.74
N ARG A 65 -2.18 20.64 -4.80
CA ARG A 65 -0.72 20.65 -4.82
C ARG A 65 -0.15 19.54 -5.71
N PRO A 66 1.09 19.68 -6.20
CA PRO A 66 1.71 18.62 -6.98
C PRO A 66 1.83 17.32 -6.15
N VAL A 67 1.44 16.18 -6.75
CA VAL A 67 1.62 14.84 -6.19
C VAL A 67 2.41 14.02 -7.19
N LYS A 68 3.32 13.19 -6.73
CA LYS A 68 4.06 12.23 -7.54
C LYS A 68 3.85 10.83 -6.99
N VAL A 69 3.21 9.99 -7.78
CA VAL A 69 2.99 8.57 -7.44
C VAL A 69 4.07 7.72 -8.08
N THR A 70 4.63 6.79 -7.32
CA THR A 70 5.64 5.82 -7.77
C THR A 70 5.32 4.43 -7.23
N LEU A 71 5.89 3.40 -7.85
CA LEU A 71 5.78 2.03 -7.39
C LEU A 71 7.07 1.62 -6.67
N ALA A 72 6.91 0.91 -5.55
CA ALA A 72 8.01 0.22 -4.90
C ALA A 72 8.34 -1.08 -5.67
N THR A 73 9.57 -1.53 -5.63
CA THR A 73 9.96 -2.81 -6.24
C THR A 73 9.51 -4.01 -5.39
N ASP A 74 9.40 -3.81 -4.09
CA ASP A 74 9.01 -4.82 -3.11
C ASP A 74 8.56 -4.18 -1.78
N TYR A 75 8.15 -5.02 -0.82
CA TYR A 75 7.69 -4.59 0.51
C TYR A 75 8.78 -3.87 1.32
N SER A 76 10.06 -4.26 1.17
CA SER A 76 11.14 -3.64 1.93
C SER A 76 11.50 -2.27 1.36
N THR A 77 11.33 -2.06 0.07
CA THR A 77 11.59 -0.78 -0.60
C THR A 77 10.67 0.33 -0.10
N ILE A 78 9.36 0.09 0.03
CA ILE A 78 8.45 1.11 0.57
C ILE A 78 8.73 1.42 2.04
N VAL A 79 9.08 0.40 2.85
CA VAL A 79 9.47 0.60 4.26
C VAL A 79 10.70 1.49 4.35
N GLN A 80 11.73 1.24 3.54
CA GLN A 80 12.97 2.03 3.51
C GLN A 80 12.70 3.46 3.01
N ALA A 81 11.86 3.62 2.00
CA ALA A 81 11.50 4.94 1.46
C ALA A 81 10.73 5.78 2.48
N MET A 82 9.82 5.17 3.25
CA MET A 82 9.16 5.83 4.38
C MET A 82 10.17 6.18 5.47
N ALA A 83 11.04 5.25 5.87
CA ALA A 83 12.02 5.46 6.94
C ALA A 83 13.07 6.54 6.61
N SER A 84 13.41 6.71 5.33
CA SER A 84 14.33 7.76 4.88
C SER A 84 13.66 9.11 4.60
N GLY A 85 12.33 9.22 4.72
CA GLY A 85 11.58 10.43 4.38
C GLY A 85 11.54 10.73 2.87
N GLN A 86 11.81 9.76 2.02
CA GLN A 86 11.69 9.89 0.56
C GLN A 86 10.24 9.76 0.10
N VAL A 87 9.39 9.13 0.90
CA VAL A 87 7.96 8.95 0.66
C VAL A 87 7.19 9.60 1.81
N ASP A 88 6.20 10.40 1.47
CA ASP A 88 5.36 11.11 2.42
C ASP A 88 4.09 10.31 2.77
N LEU A 89 3.56 9.54 1.80
CA LEU A 89 2.36 8.73 1.91
C LEU A 89 2.56 7.38 1.23
N GLY A 90 2.29 6.30 1.97
CA GLY A 90 2.35 4.93 1.49
C GLY A 90 1.00 4.24 1.49
N ILE A 91 0.67 3.51 0.40
CA ILE A 91 -0.37 2.48 0.43
C ILE A 91 0.36 1.19 0.73
N MET A 92 0.23 0.71 1.95
CA MET A 92 1.11 -0.29 2.52
C MET A 92 0.35 -1.56 2.89
N PRO A 93 0.75 -2.71 2.34
CA PRO A 93 0.30 -4.00 2.89
C PRO A 93 0.58 -4.11 4.39
N PRO A 94 -0.24 -4.86 5.15
CA PRO A 94 -0.22 -4.83 6.62
C PRO A 94 1.14 -5.12 7.24
N ALA A 95 1.90 -6.09 6.71
CA ALA A 95 3.21 -6.42 7.26
C ALA A 95 4.27 -5.33 6.95
N ALA A 96 4.21 -4.70 5.78
CA ALA A 96 5.08 -3.56 5.46
C ALA A 96 4.75 -2.36 6.36
N TYR A 97 3.46 -2.11 6.61
CA TYR A 97 3.05 -1.06 7.53
C TYR A 97 3.57 -1.31 8.95
N VAL A 98 3.38 -2.50 9.50
CA VAL A 98 3.88 -2.87 10.85
C VAL A 98 5.39 -2.67 10.95
N GLN A 99 6.15 -3.05 9.92
CA GLN A 99 7.59 -2.83 9.90
C GLN A 99 7.94 -1.33 9.87
N ALA A 100 7.26 -0.51 9.05
CA ALA A 100 7.48 0.94 9.01
C ALA A 100 7.04 1.61 10.34
N ARG A 101 5.93 1.17 10.94
CA ARG A 101 5.46 1.60 12.26
C ARG A 101 6.51 1.35 13.34
N SER A 102 7.11 0.16 13.36
CA SER A 102 8.15 -0.20 14.33
C SER A 102 9.42 0.68 14.23
N LEU A 103 9.67 1.24 13.05
CA LEU A 103 10.74 2.21 12.80
C LEU A 103 10.32 3.67 13.07
N ASN A 104 9.09 3.89 13.57
CA ASN A 104 8.48 5.22 13.70
C ASN A 104 8.51 6.03 12.37
N ALA A 105 8.37 5.33 11.25
CA ALA A 105 8.43 5.88 9.90
C ALA A 105 7.06 6.03 9.23
N ALA A 106 6.01 5.42 9.80
CA ALA A 106 4.67 5.47 9.25
C ALA A 106 3.61 5.48 10.36
N GLN A 107 2.55 6.25 10.13
CA GLN A 107 1.33 6.26 10.93
C GLN A 107 0.14 6.06 10.01
N ALA A 108 -0.69 5.03 10.27
CA ALA A 108 -1.90 4.80 9.50
C ALA A 108 -2.93 5.90 9.78
N ILE A 109 -3.51 6.45 8.73
CA ILE A 109 -4.62 7.41 8.81
C ILE A 109 -5.93 6.81 8.32
N LEU A 110 -5.85 5.82 7.41
CA LEU A 110 -6.99 5.05 6.92
C LEU A 110 -6.60 3.58 6.78
N THR A 111 -7.63 2.73 6.87
CA THR A 111 -7.56 1.32 6.45
C THR A 111 -8.48 1.13 5.26
N SER A 112 -8.03 0.39 4.24
CA SER A 112 -8.85 0.09 3.08
C SER A 112 -9.94 -0.91 3.41
N LYS A 113 -11.02 -0.90 2.61
CA LYS A 113 -12.07 -1.93 2.60
C LYS A 113 -11.94 -2.75 1.34
N LEU A 114 -12.09 -4.05 1.46
CA LEU A 114 -12.18 -5.00 0.35
C LEU A 114 -13.61 -5.57 0.27
N GLY A 115 -13.96 -6.19 -0.84
CA GLY A 115 -15.15 -7.02 -0.90
C GLY A 115 -15.08 -8.17 0.10
N ALA A 116 -16.20 -8.51 0.74
CA ALA A 116 -16.26 -9.64 1.65
C ALA A 116 -16.36 -10.97 0.86
N TYR A 117 -15.78 -12.01 1.45
CA TYR A 117 -15.87 -13.39 0.91
C TYR A 117 -16.53 -14.31 1.94
N ASP A 118 -17.41 -15.17 1.46
CA ASP A 118 -17.98 -16.23 2.26
C ASP A 118 -16.89 -17.24 2.64
N PRO A 119 -16.73 -17.55 3.95
CA PRO A 119 -15.63 -18.39 4.41
C PRO A 119 -15.78 -19.88 4.01
N GLU A 120 -16.99 -20.34 3.71
CA GLU A 120 -17.24 -21.74 3.34
C GLU A 120 -17.05 -21.96 1.84
N THR A 121 -17.60 -21.07 1.02
CA THR A 121 -17.57 -21.22 -0.44
C THR A 121 -16.38 -20.52 -1.08
N GLY A 122 -15.82 -19.48 -0.44
CA GLY A 122 -14.80 -18.60 -1.01
C GLY A 122 -15.33 -17.67 -2.10
N LEU A 123 -16.66 -17.53 -2.23
CA LEU A 123 -17.30 -16.64 -3.19
C LEU A 123 -17.46 -15.23 -2.61
N PRO A 124 -17.43 -14.19 -3.45
CA PRO A 124 -17.75 -12.84 -3.02
C PRO A 124 -19.19 -12.74 -2.49
N ILE A 125 -19.37 -11.98 -1.42
CA ILE A 125 -20.70 -11.61 -0.91
C ILE A 125 -21.04 -10.26 -1.52
N GLU A 126 -22.04 -10.25 -2.42
CA GLU A 126 -22.40 -9.04 -3.17
C GLU A 126 -22.85 -7.90 -2.23
N GLY A 127 -22.25 -6.74 -2.42
CA GLY A 127 -22.56 -5.54 -1.66
C GLY A 127 -21.97 -5.49 -0.24
N GLU A 128 -21.33 -6.56 0.23
CA GLU A 128 -20.66 -6.56 1.54
C GLU A 128 -19.18 -6.19 1.42
N THR A 129 -18.67 -5.53 2.46
CA THR A 129 -17.27 -5.14 2.55
C THR A 129 -16.67 -5.60 3.87
N SER A 130 -15.38 -5.89 3.86
CA SER A 130 -14.62 -6.28 5.04
C SER A 130 -13.44 -5.34 5.29
N GLY A 131 -13.12 -5.09 6.55
CA GLY A 131 -11.90 -4.40 7.01
C GLY A 131 -10.71 -5.34 7.17
N SER A 132 -10.92 -6.64 6.98
CA SER A 132 -9.91 -7.69 7.11
C SER A 132 -10.19 -8.82 6.13
N PHE A 133 -9.19 -9.69 5.95
CA PHE A 133 -9.29 -10.92 5.16
C PHE A 133 -8.52 -12.05 5.84
N LYS A 134 -8.60 -13.27 5.28
CA LYS A 134 -7.87 -14.44 5.79
C LYS A 134 -6.71 -14.82 4.87
N ALA A 135 -5.67 -15.40 5.43
CA ALA A 135 -4.76 -16.23 4.63
C ALA A 135 -5.47 -17.53 4.27
N GLU A 136 -5.20 -18.05 3.09
CA GLU A 136 -5.68 -19.37 2.68
C GLU A 136 -4.55 -20.27 2.21
N VAL A 137 -4.72 -21.56 2.43
CA VAL A 137 -3.85 -22.59 1.86
C VAL A 137 -4.63 -23.33 0.77
N LEU A 138 -4.11 -23.27 -0.45
CA LEU A 138 -4.68 -23.88 -1.63
C LEU A 138 -3.88 -25.11 -2.03
N VAL A 139 -4.59 -26.14 -2.44
CA VAL A 139 -4.06 -27.35 -3.08
C VAL A 139 -4.85 -27.66 -4.35
N LYS A 140 -4.33 -28.55 -5.20
CA LYS A 140 -5.09 -29.08 -6.33
C LYS A 140 -6.32 -29.84 -5.81
N ALA A 141 -7.45 -29.77 -6.51
CA ALA A 141 -8.72 -30.32 -6.04
C ALA A 141 -8.67 -31.85 -5.76
N ASP A 142 -7.87 -32.58 -6.55
CA ASP A 142 -7.65 -34.04 -6.40
C ASP A 142 -6.50 -34.40 -5.46
N SER A 143 -5.88 -33.42 -4.78
CA SER A 143 -4.81 -33.63 -3.83
C SER A 143 -5.27 -34.46 -2.61
N PRO A 144 -4.45 -35.38 -2.10
CA PRO A 144 -4.77 -36.10 -0.86
C PRO A 144 -4.62 -35.24 0.40
N ILE A 145 -4.03 -34.02 0.29
CA ILE A 145 -3.80 -33.10 1.42
C ILE A 145 -5.13 -32.51 1.87
N GLN A 146 -5.52 -32.69 3.13
CA GLN A 146 -6.83 -32.27 3.65
C GLN A 146 -6.73 -31.13 4.69
N ASN A 147 -5.58 -30.98 5.36
CA ASN A 147 -5.36 -30.06 6.46
C ASN A 147 -3.88 -29.62 6.52
N LEU A 148 -3.52 -28.76 7.48
CA LEU A 148 -2.14 -28.26 7.63
C LEU A 148 -1.14 -29.37 7.96
N GLU A 149 -1.53 -30.36 8.75
CA GLU A 149 -0.67 -31.46 9.19
C GLU A 149 -0.20 -32.32 7.99
N ASP A 150 -1.02 -32.45 6.95
CA ASP A 150 -0.70 -33.18 5.74
C ASP A 150 0.36 -32.47 4.87
N LEU A 151 0.69 -31.21 5.18
CA LEU A 151 1.73 -30.47 4.48
C LEU A 151 3.16 -30.89 4.84
N LYS A 152 3.33 -31.74 5.86
CA LYS A 152 4.64 -32.26 6.24
C LYS A 152 5.31 -33.00 5.07
N GLY A 153 6.53 -32.60 4.74
CA GLY A 153 7.29 -33.14 3.62
C GLY A 153 6.85 -32.63 2.22
N LYS A 154 5.92 -31.70 2.16
CA LYS A 154 5.37 -31.17 0.89
C LYS A 154 6.13 -29.98 0.37
N LYS A 155 6.00 -29.73 -0.93
CA LYS A 155 6.53 -28.55 -1.63
C LYS A 155 5.46 -27.47 -1.63
N ILE A 156 5.77 -26.32 -1.06
CA ILE A 156 4.80 -25.24 -0.89
C ILE A 156 5.31 -23.97 -1.58
N ALA A 157 4.53 -23.42 -2.49
CA ALA A 157 4.75 -22.10 -3.05
C ALA A 157 4.32 -21.03 -2.03
N THR A 158 5.18 -20.07 -1.75
CA THR A 158 4.92 -18.95 -0.85
C THR A 158 5.22 -17.63 -1.55
N LEU A 159 4.62 -16.55 -1.09
CA LEU A 159 5.10 -15.21 -1.41
C LEU A 159 6.34 -14.88 -0.57
N SER A 160 6.79 -13.61 -0.67
CA SER A 160 7.88 -13.10 0.15
C SER A 160 7.65 -13.38 1.65
N PRO A 161 8.71 -13.63 2.44
CA PRO A 161 8.62 -13.74 3.90
C PRO A 161 7.98 -12.54 4.61
N THR A 162 7.83 -11.42 3.92
CA THR A 162 7.15 -10.20 4.40
C THR A 162 5.68 -10.12 3.98
N SER A 163 5.14 -11.13 3.29
CA SER A 163 3.73 -11.20 2.95
C SER A 163 2.91 -11.76 4.12
N ALA A 164 1.89 -11.02 4.57
CA ALA A 164 1.02 -11.46 5.65
C ALA A 164 0.32 -12.77 5.31
N SER A 165 -0.45 -12.82 4.22
CA SER A 165 -1.23 -14.01 3.84
C SER A 165 -0.41 -15.09 3.13
N GLY A 166 0.57 -14.68 2.32
CA GLY A 166 1.38 -15.60 1.53
C GLY A 166 2.57 -16.23 2.28
N TYR A 167 2.77 -15.86 3.57
CA TYR A 167 3.85 -16.42 4.37
C TYR A 167 3.58 -16.33 5.87
N ILE A 168 3.46 -15.10 6.44
CA ILE A 168 3.54 -14.85 7.88
C ILE A 168 2.46 -15.63 8.65
N TYR A 169 1.19 -15.45 8.28
CA TYR A 169 0.06 -16.05 8.98
C TYR A 169 0.06 -17.59 8.90
N PRO A 170 0.17 -18.21 7.72
CA PRO A 170 0.26 -19.66 7.66
C PRO A 170 1.43 -20.25 8.46
N ILE A 171 2.61 -19.62 8.40
CA ILE A 171 3.78 -20.08 9.13
C ILE A 171 3.61 -19.89 10.63
N ALA A 172 3.10 -18.75 11.09
CA ALA A 172 2.89 -18.49 12.51
C ALA A 172 1.89 -19.48 13.12
N GLU A 173 0.76 -19.71 12.45
CA GLU A 173 -0.28 -20.61 12.94
C GLU A 173 0.15 -22.08 12.89
N MET A 174 0.94 -22.50 11.88
CA MET A 174 1.58 -23.81 11.88
C MET A 174 2.50 -23.98 13.09
N LYS A 175 3.31 -22.97 13.44
CA LYS A 175 4.18 -23.01 14.62
C LYS A 175 3.39 -23.05 15.92
N GLU A 176 2.32 -22.26 16.05
CA GLU A 176 1.42 -22.30 17.22
C GLU A 176 0.77 -23.67 17.40
N LYS A 177 0.52 -24.40 16.29
CA LYS A 177 0.06 -25.80 16.30
C LYS A 177 1.19 -26.83 16.52
N GLY A 178 2.42 -26.38 16.78
CA GLY A 178 3.57 -27.25 17.04
C GLY A 178 4.19 -27.87 15.79
N MET A 179 3.86 -27.39 14.60
CA MET A 179 4.47 -27.87 13.35
C MET A 179 5.84 -27.23 13.14
N SER A 180 6.78 -28.03 12.63
CA SER A 180 8.10 -27.55 12.27
C SER A 180 8.14 -27.12 10.80
N ILE A 181 8.49 -25.86 10.53
CA ILE A 181 8.69 -25.39 9.16
C ILE A 181 9.89 -26.06 8.46
N LYS A 182 10.81 -26.69 9.22
CA LYS A 182 11.90 -27.48 8.65
C LYS A 182 11.43 -28.75 7.96
N ASP A 183 10.21 -29.17 8.26
CA ASP A 183 9.57 -30.32 7.60
C ASP A 183 8.89 -29.94 6.27
N LEU A 184 8.91 -28.66 5.87
CA LEU A 184 8.33 -28.14 4.65
C LEU A 184 9.42 -27.77 3.62
N THR A 185 9.14 -27.92 2.34
CA THR A 185 9.98 -27.38 1.27
C THR A 185 9.32 -26.11 0.74
N LEU A 186 9.73 -24.94 1.26
CA LEU A 186 9.19 -23.65 0.86
C LEU A 186 9.91 -23.12 -0.38
N THR A 187 9.16 -22.69 -1.38
CA THR A 187 9.65 -22.02 -2.58
C THR A 187 9.01 -20.66 -2.69
N THR A 188 9.82 -19.61 -2.58
CA THR A 188 9.32 -18.25 -2.78
C THR A 188 9.06 -18.00 -4.26
N VAL A 189 7.84 -17.59 -4.59
CA VAL A 189 7.38 -17.20 -5.93
C VAL A 189 6.77 -15.81 -5.81
N ASN A 190 7.22 -14.86 -6.62
CA ASN A 190 6.88 -13.44 -6.40
C ASN A 190 5.55 -12.99 -7.03
N ASP A 191 4.79 -13.91 -7.64
CA ASP A 191 3.48 -13.61 -8.18
C ASP A 191 2.52 -14.79 -8.04
N ILE A 192 1.26 -14.49 -7.80
CA ILE A 192 0.21 -15.47 -7.56
C ILE A 192 -0.13 -16.28 -8.82
N PRO A 193 -0.24 -15.73 -10.04
CA PRO A 193 -0.47 -16.53 -11.24
C PRO A 193 0.57 -17.62 -11.45
N SER A 194 1.85 -17.34 -11.22
CA SER A 194 2.92 -18.37 -11.29
C SER A 194 2.77 -19.44 -10.21
N MET A 195 2.33 -19.06 -9.00
CA MET A 195 2.03 -20.02 -7.92
C MET A 195 0.87 -20.94 -8.34
N ILE A 196 -0.23 -20.38 -8.84
CA ILE A 196 -1.39 -21.16 -9.34
C ILE A 196 -0.94 -22.12 -10.45
N THR A 197 -0.18 -21.62 -11.41
CA THR A 197 0.37 -22.45 -12.51
C THR A 197 1.19 -23.62 -11.96
N SER A 198 2.01 -23.38 -10.94
CA SER A 198 2.85 -24.42 -10.33
C SER A 198 2.05 -25.53 -9.65
N ILE A 199 0.91 -25.16 -9.03
CA ILE A 199 -0.03 -26.14 -8.43
C ILE A 199 -0.76 -26.94 -9.50
N LEU A 200 -1.32 -26.26 -10.50
CA LEU A 200 -2.05 -26.93 -11.60
C LEU A 200 -1.17 -27.93 -12.34
N ASN A 201 0.11 -27.59 -12.53
CA ASN A 201 1.12 -28.46 -13.18
C ASN A 201 1.74 -29.51 -12.24
N GLY A 202 1.39 -29.55 -10.96
CA GLY A 202 1.93 -30.50 -9.99
C GLY A 202 3.42 -30.27 -9.63
N GLN A 203 3.94 -29.07 -9.86
CA GLN A 203 5.30 -28.69 -9.48
C GLN A 203 5.42 -28.39 -7.98
N GLN A 204 4.34 -27.86 -7.41
CA GLN A 204 4.14 -27.63 -5.99
C GLN A 204 2.90 -28.37 -5.51
N ASP A 205 2.90 -28.78 -4.24
CA ASP A 205 1.79 -29.54 -3.64
C ASP A 205 0.72 -28.60 -3.05
N ALA A 206 1.14 -27.42 -2.57
CA ALA A 206 0.29 -26.41 -1.96
C ALA A 206 0.82 -25.00 -2.22
N MET A 207 -0.03 -23.99 -1.99
CA MET A 207 0.41 -22.58 -1.97
C MET A 207 -0.28 -21.82 -0.84
N PHE A 208 0.40 -20.80 -0.32
CA PHE A 208 -0.15 -19.84 0.62
C PHE A 208 -0.58 -18.58 -0.13
N SER A 209 -1.80 -18.12 0.11
CA SER A 209 -2.34 -16.96 -0.56
C SER A 209 -3.37 -16.24 0.31
N PHE A 210 -4.13 -15.32 -0.25
CA PHE A 210 -5.21 -14.62 0.42
C PHE A 210 -6.57 -15.20 0.02
N GLN A 211 -7.53 -15.12 0.93
CA GLN A 211 -8.91 -15.54 0.72
C GLN A 211 -9.50 -14.88 -0.53
N GLY A 212 -10.09 -15.70 -1.41
CA GLY A 212 -10.63 -15.23 -2.68
C GLY A 212 -9.68 -15.30 -3.87
N THR A 213 -8.45 -15.78 -3.71
CA THR A 213 -7.46 -15.91 -4.79
C THR A 213 -8.04 -16.59 -6.03
N ARG A 214 -8.83 -17.65 -5.88
CA ARG A 214 -9.44 -18.39 -7.00
C ARG A 214 -10.40 -17.51 -7.81
N VAL A 215 -11.10 -16.61 -7.17
CA VAL A 215 -12.03 -15.66 -7.83
C VAL A 215 -11.26 -14.55 -8.51
N VAL A 216 -10.34 -13.92 -7.79
CA VAL A 216 -9.57 -12.75 -8.28
C VAL A 216 -8.77 -13.11 -9.54
N PHE A 217 -8.16 -14.29 -9.57
CA PHE A 217 -7.31 -14.69 -10.68
C PHE A 217 -8.02 -15.61 -11.69
N GLY A 218 -9.32 -15.91 -11.52
CA GLY A 218 -10.05 -16.79 -12.41
C GLY A 218 -10.00 -16.38 -13.88
N GLN A 219 -10.07 -15.08 -14.18
CA GLN A 219 -10.01 -14.57 -15.55
C GLN A 219 -8.62 -14.71 -16.20
N ALA A 220 -7.55 -14.80 -15.41
CA ALA A 220 -6.20 -15.01 -15.92
C ALA A 220 -5.94 -16.46 -16.38
N PHE A 221 -6.88 -17.37 -16.08
CA PHE A 221 -6.78 -18.80 -16.42
C PHE A 221 -8.02 -19.26 -17.24
N PRO A 222 -8.18 -18.78 -18.49
CA PRO A 222 -9.39 -19.04 -19.28
C PRO A 222 -9.62 -20.52 -19.60
N ASP A 223 -8.58 -21.34 -19.57
CA ASP A 223 -8.65 -22.79 -19.83
C ASP A 223 -8.91 -23.62 -18.55
N ASN A 224 -9.00 -22.97 -17.38
CA ASN A 224 -9.19 -23.62 -16.08
C ASN A 224 -10.41 -23.02 -15.35
N ASP A 225 -11.06 -23.82 -14.53
CA ASP A 225 -12.02 -23.37 -13.53
C ASP A 225 -11.37 -23.45 -12.15
N LEU A 226 -10.70 -22.35 -11.73
CA LEU A 226 -9.96 -22.35 -10.48
C LEU A 226 -10.81 -22.71 -9.25
N MET A 227 -12.14 -22.49 -9.30
CA MET A 227 -13.04 -22.88 -8.21
C MET A 227 -13.22 -24.40 -8.13
N LYS A 228 -13.08 -25.12 -9.27
CA LYS A 228 -13.13 -26.58 -9.33
C LYS A 228 -11.75 -27.23 -9.27
N ASP A 229 -10.74 -26.59 -9.87
CA ASP A 229 -9.40 -27.16 -10.03
C ASP A 229 -8.56 -27.04 -8.77
N LEU A 230 -8.88 -26.05 -7.90
CA LEU A 230 -8.21 -25.80 -6.64
C LEU A 230 -9.18 -25.88 -5.45
N ARG A 231 -8.66 -26.32 -4.31
CA ARG A 231 -9.40 -26.45 -3.07
C ARG A 231 -8.67 -25.73 -1.92
N VAL A 232 -9.43 -25.00 -1.11
CA VAL A 232 -8.95 -24.44 0.17
C VAL A 232 -8.95 -25.57 1.20
N ILE A 233 -7.83 -25.77 1.86
CA ILE A 233 -7.68 -26.72 2.97
C ILE A 233 -7.57 -26.03 4.32
N TYR A 234 -7.31 -24.73 4.32
CA TYR A 234 -7.17 -23.94 5.53
C TYR A 234 -7.42 -22.47 5.26
N LEU A 235 -8.15 -21.82 6.17
CA LEU A 235 -8.20 -20.37 6.35
C LEU A 235 -7.58 -20.01 7.68
N SER A 236 -6.80 -18.93 7.75
CA SER A 236 -6.17 -18.50 8.99
C SER A 236 -7.20 -18.23 10.09
N GLU A 237 -6.86 -18.56 11.34
CA GLU A 237 -7.67 -18.24 12.51
C GLU A 237 -7.64 -16.73 12.74
N GLY A 238 -6.46 -16.12 12.64
CA GLY A 238 -6.26 -14.68 12.75
C GLY A 238 -6.77 -13.93 11.52
N ASP A 239 -7.36 -12.76 11.75
CA ASP A 239 -7.73 -11.82 10.71
C ASP A 239 -6.52 -10.97 10.30
N ILE A 240 -6.34 -10.79 9.01
CA ILE A 240 -5.34 -9.90 8.43
C ILE A 240 -6.04 -8.57 8.15
N PRO A 241 -5.66 -7.46 8.80
CA PRO A 241 -6.22 -6.15 8.45
C PRO A 241 -5.85 -5.81 7.01
N ASN A 242 -6.70 -5.03 6.35
CA ASN A 242 -6.43 -4.58 4.99
C ASN A 242 -5.30 -3.54 4.94
N ASP A 243 -4.97 -3.06 3.74
CA ASP A 243 -3.88 -2.12 3.52
C ASP A 243 -4.04 -0.84 4.34
N ALA A 244 -2.94 -0.39 4.92
CA ALA A 244 -2.85 0.89 5.58
C ALA A 244 -2.54 1.99 4.57
N ILE A 245 -3.33 3.07 4.60
CA ILE A 245 -2.96 4.34 4.01
C ILE A 245 -2.20 5.08 5.10
N ALA A 246 -0.89 5.12 4.98
CA ALA A 246 0.00 5.57 6.05
C ALA A 246 0.83 6.78 5.60
N VAL A 247 1.04 7.72 6.52
CA VAL A 247 1.79 8.95 6.27
C VAL A 247 2.99 9.04 7.20
N GLN A 248 3.92 9.94 6.89
CA GLN A 248 5.00 10.30 7.82
C GLN A 248 4.40 10.79 9.14
N PRO A 249 4.90 10.33 10.31
CA PRO A 249 4.39 10.79 11.61
C PRO A 249 4.50 12.32 11.82
N SER A 250 5.42 12.97 11.11
CA SER A 250 5.63 14.43 11.14
C SER A 250 4.75 15.21 10.16
N MET A 251 3.90 14.54 9.37
CA MET A 251 3.05 15.21 8.38
C MET A 251 2.10 16.19 9.09
N ASP A 252 1.91 17.35 8.46
CA ASP A 252 0.97 18.37 8.92
C ASP A 252 -0.45 17.83 9.05
N GLU A 253 -1.16 18.27 10.12
CA GLU A 253 -2.45 17.72 10.48
C GLU A 253 -3.55 18.10 9.48
N ASP A 254 -3.48 19.30 8.90
CA ASP A 254 -4.46 19.74 7.91
C ASP A 254 -4.26 19.00 6.57
N LEU A 255 -3.01 18.72 6.20
CA LEU A 255 -2.71 17.88 5.05
C LEU A 255 -3.21 16.44 5.26
N ARG A 256 -3.04 15.87 6.46
CA ARG A 256 -3.61 14.54 6.80
C ARG A 256 -5.12 14.51 6.58
N LYS A 257 -5.86 15.52 7.09
CA LYS A 257 -7.31 15.62 6.90
C LYS A 257 -7.69 15.68 5.42
N GLN A 258 -6.97 16.49 4.64
CA GLN A 258 -7.21 16.61 3.20
C GLN A 258 -6.97 15.26 2.49
N ILE A 259 -5.94 14.52 2.86
CA ILE A 259 -5.66 13.19 2.31
C ILE A 259 -6.79 12.22 2.68
N ILE A 260 -7.25 12.21 3.94
CA ILE A 260 -8.37 11.38 4.39
C ILE A 260 -9.63 11.65 3.54
N GLU A 261 -9.99 12.92 3.35
CA GLU A 261 -11.14 13.31 2.53
C GLU A 261 -10.96 12.92 1.05
N ALA A 262 -9.75 13.11 0.50
CA ALA A 262 -9.45 12.73 -0.87
C ALA A 262 -9.65 11.21 -1.09
N PHE A 263 -9.12 10.37 -0.20
CA PHE A 263 -9.28 8.92 -0.29
C PHE A 263 -10.74 8.48 -0.07
N LYS A 264 -11.42 9.00 0.95
CA LYS A 264 -12.82 8.66 1.21
C LYS A 264 -13.71 9.03 0.01
N SER A 265 -13.44 10.16 -0.65
CA SER A 265 -14.23 10.60 -1.81
C SER A 265 -14.00 9.78 -3.09
N MET A 266 -12.99 8.89 -3.15
CA MET A 266 -12.81 8.00 -4.30
C MET A 266 -14.02 7.09 -4.53
N ALA A 267 -14.67 6.63 -3.46
CA ALA A 267 -15.83 5.75 -3.55
C ALA A 267 -17.06 6.43 -4.21
N ASP A 268 -17.08 7.77 -4.28
CA ASP A 268 -18.21 8.56 -4.78
C ASP A 268 -18.15 8.85 -6.28
N SER A 269 -17.05 8.49 -6.97
CA SER A 269 -16.84 8.76 -8.39
C SER A 269 -16.37 7.52 -9.15
N ASP A 270 -16.73 7.45 -10.45
CA ASP A 270 -16.28 6.34 -11.31
C ASP A 270 -14.75 6.35 -11.48
N GLU A 271 -14.14 7.55 -11.62
CA GLU A 271 -12.68 7.71 -11.67
C GLU A 271 -12.00 7.20 -10.39
N GLY A 272 -12.53 7.57 -9.21
CA GLY A 272 -12.00 7.10 -7.94
C GLY A 272 -12.14 5.60 -7.76
N LYS A 273 -13.28 5.01 -8.16
CA LYS A 273 -13.49 3.55 -8.15
C LYS A 273 -12.52 2.82 -9.07
N GLU A 274 -12.26 3.38 -10.25
CA GLU A 274 -11.26 2.82 -11.18
C GLU A 274 -9.86 2.84 -10.56
N ILE A 275 -9.47 3.94 -9.90
CA ILE A 275 -8.20 4.02 -9.18
C ILE A 275 -8.14 3.00 -8.06
N MET A 276 -9.17 2.93 -7.20
CA MET A 276 -9.22 1.96 -6.08
C MET A 276 -9.14 0.51 -6.55
N SER A 277 -9.66 0.20 -7.74
CA SER A 277 -9.63 -1.15 -8.30
C SER A 277 -8.22 -1.70 -8.53
N LEU A 278 -7.18 -0.83 -8.57
CA LEU A 278 -5.77 -1.21 -8.62
C LEU A 278 -5.37 -2.18 -7.50
N TRP A 279 -5.92 -1.94 -6.32
CA TRP A 279 -5.65 -2.70 -5.10
C TRP A 279 -6.83 -3.60 -4.70
N GLY A 280 -7.90 -3.61 -5.51
CA GLY A 280 -9.17 -4.25 -5.14
C GLY A 280 -9.91 -3.51 -4.01
N HIS A 281 -9.50 -2.27 -3.71
CA HIS A 281 -10.17 -1.47 -2.68
C HIS A 281 -11.56 -1.03 -3.15
N VAL A 282 -12.50 -1.02 -2.23
CA VAL A 282 -13.88 -0.56 -2.47
C VAL A 282 -14.28 0.62 -1.59
N GLY A 283 -13.37 1.09 -0.74
CA GLY A 283 -13.54 2.25 0.13
C GLY A 283 -12.49 2.29 1.23
N TYR A 284 -12.65 3.24 2.14
CA TYR A 284 -11.71 3.49 3.24
C TYR A 284 -12.47 3.80 4.53
N THR A 285 -11.87 3.43 5.66
CA THR A 285 -12.31 3.81 7.01
C THR A 285 -11.15 4.40 7.79
N GLU A 286 -11.43 5.20 8.82
CA GLU A 286 -10.38 5.68 9.72
C GLU A 286 -9.61 4.51 10.32
N ALA A 287 -8.30 4.67 10.42
CA ALA A 287 -7.45 3.60 10.90
C ALA A 287 -7.63 3.39 12.41
N ASP A 288 -7.81 2.15 12.81
CA ASP A 288 -7.55 1.67 14.17
C ASP A 288 -6.20 0.94 14.13
N GLU A 289 -5.16 1.56 14.66
CA GLU A 289 -3.81 0.98 14.62
C GLU A 289 -3.70 -0.33 15.39
N SER A 290 -4.58 -0.58 16.37
CA SER A 290 -4.56 -1.79 17.18
C SER A 290 -4.86 -3.07 16.38
N VAL A 291 -5.59 -2.96 15.26
CA VAL A 291 -5.86 -4.12 14.40
C VAL A 291 -4.59 -4.72 13.78
N TYR A 292 -3.52 -3.91 13.68
CA TYR A 292 -2.23 -4.37 13.15
C TYR A 292 -1.33 -5.07 14.18
N ASP A 293 -1.68 -5.08 15.47
CA ASP A 293 -0.89 -5.72 16.52
C ASP A 293 -0.82 -7.25 16.35
N THR A 294 -1.88 -7.85 15.81
CA THR A 294 -1.87 -9.28 15.46
C THR A 294 -0.86 -9.58 14.36
N VAL A 295 -0.72 -8.69 13.37
CA VAL A 295 0.30 -8.83 12.30
C VAL A 295 1.71 -8.78 12.89
N GLU A 296 1.95 -7.87 13.84
CA GLU A 296 3.24 -7.77 14.53
C GLU A 296 3.56 -9.05 15.32
N LYS A 297 2.60 -9.52 16.12
CA LYS A 297 2.72 -10.79 16.87
C LYS A 297 3.07 -11.96 15.93
N TYR A 298 2.32 -12.13 14.85
CA TYR A 298 2.52 -13.22 13.92
C TYR A 298 3.83 -13.08 13.15
N THR A 299 4.25 -11.86 12.82
CA THR A 299 5.57 -11.62 12.23
C THR A 299 6.70 -12.09 13.15
N GLN A 300 6.60 -11.82 14.45
CA GLN A 300 7.59 -12.29 15.45
C GLN A 300 7.59 -13.80 15.57
N ILE A 301 6.43 -14.45 15.58
CA ILE A 301 6.33 -15.93 15.64
C ILE A 301 6.90 -16.53 14.35
N ALA A 302 6.58 -15.99 13.19
CA ALA A 302 7.07 -16.53 11.92
C ALA A 302 8.59 -16.43 11.78
N ALA A 303 9.22 -15.41 12.38
CA ALA A 303 10.67 -15.19 12.34
C ALA A 303 11.50 -16.10 13.27
N GLN A 304 10.91 -16.69 14.30
CA GLN A 304 11.58 -17.63 15.23
C GLN A 304 11.92 -18.97 14.54
#